data_89339065c492eef590b10a425c0bd802
#
_entry.id   89339065c492eef590b10a425c0bd802
#
_cell.length_a   1.000
_cell.length_b   1.000
_cell.length_c   1.000
_cell.angle_alpha   90.00
_cell.angle_beta   90.00
_cell.angle_gamma   90.00
#
_symmetry.space_group_name_H-M   'P 1'
#
loop_
_entity.id
_entity.type
_entity.pdbx_description
1 polymer ?
#
loop_
_entity_poly.entity_id
_entity_poly.type
_entity_poly.pdbx_seq_one_letter_code
_entity_poly.pdbx_strand_id
1 'polypeptide(L)'
;MTVDTYRKNIEALAGRNPHLARLVSGSLPAAVEVVDTGAGAPSMRINDAGGRPWTLHSTVDPLREAARLVQSQYQEGANACLVYGFGLGYHVDMLLEKLGPSGTVLVIEPQIAIFRAALAVRDLSHLFVRDNIYWSVGESAEQVPAHFGEVFRVASLEGVMILPHSPSMRLCGDFFNRVDDLCRKWIIAVGGNFLTNVAAVRTYFSN
;
A
#
# COMPACT_ATOMS: atom_id res chain seq x y z
N MET A 1 -0.20 -5.24 -22.55
CA MET A 1 -0.05 -3.87 -21.99
C MET A 1 -0.74 -2.90 -22.93
N THR A 2 -1.84 -2.31 -22.56
CA THR A 2 -2.50 -1.33 -23.41
C THR A 2 -2.08 0.06 -22.95
N VAL A 3 -1.60 0.89 -23.89
CA VAL A 3 -1.30 2.32 -23.71
C VAL A 3 -2.50 3.04 -23.05
N ASP A 4 -3.67 2.51 -23.23
CA ASP A 4 -4.94 3.01 -22.71
C ASP A 4 -5.08 2.84 -21.19
N THR A 5 -4.69 1.69 -20.62
CA THR A 5 -4.74 1.43 -19.15
C THR A 5 -3.84 2.40 -18.39
N TYR A 6 -2.60 2.57 -18.84
CA TYR A 6 -1.67 3.49 -18.18
C TYR A 6 -2.17 4.94 -18.24
N ARG A 7 -2.64 5.39 -19.41
CA ARG A 7 -3.19 6.74 -19.59
C ARG A 7 -4.38 6.98 -18.67
N LYS A 8 -5.34 6.04 -18.64
CA LYS A 8 -6.52 6.11 -17.77
C LYS A 8 -6.15 6.26 -16.28
N ASN A 9 -5.18 5.49 -15.83
CA ASN A 9 -4.68 5.55 -14.45
C ASN A 9 -4.03 6.92 -14.15
N ILE A 10 -3.18 7.41 -15.03
CA ILE A 10 -2.51 8.72 -14.86
C ILE A 10 -3.53 9.86 -14.85
N GLU A 11 -4.52 9.84 -15.73
CA GLU A 11 -5.58 10.85 -15.78
C GLU A 11 -6.39 10.86 -14.47
N ALA A 12 -6.81 9.69 -13.98
CA ALA A 12 -7.52 9.58 -12.71
C ALA A 12 -6.67 10.05 -11.52
N LEU A 13 -5.40 9.66 -11.49
CA LEU A 13 -4.46 10.07 -10.44
C LEU A 13 -4.20 11.59 -10.50
N ALA A 14 -4.03 12.17 -11.68
CA ALA A 14 -3.78 13.60 -11.87
C ALA A 14 -4.94 14.48 -11.39
N GLY A 15 -6.16 13.97 -11.47
CA GLY A 15 -7.36 14.68 -10.97
C GLY A 15 -7.34 14.88 -9.45
N ARG A 16 -6.66 14.01 -8.70
CA ARG A 16 -6.59 14.04 -7.22
C ARG A 16 -5.22 14.41 -6.67
N ASN A 17 -4.18 13.90 -7.28
CA ASN A 17 -2.79 14.14 -6.88
C ASN A 17 -1.90 14.40 -8.09
N PRO A 18 -1.93 15.64 -8.64
CA PRO A 18 -1.14 15.98 -9.83
C PRO A 18 0.38 15.91 -9.58
N HIS A 19 0.82 16.06 -8.31
CA HIS A 19 2.23 15.90 -7.97
C HIS A 19 2.66 14.44 -8.11
N LEU A 20 1.91 13.50 -7.53
CA LEU A 20 2.19 12.07 -7.62
C LEU A 20 2.07 11.60 -9.09
N ALA A 21 1.07 12.06 -9.83
CA ALA A 21 0.93 11.73 -11.24
C ALA A 21 2.18 12.11 -12.05
N ARG A 22 2.76 13.30 -11.82
CA ARG A 22 4.03 13.72 -12.45
C ARG A 22 5.20 12.86 -12.03
N LEU A 23 5.32 12.54 -10.72
CA LEU A 23 6.40 11.72 -10.17
C LEU A 23 6.43 10.32 -10.79
N VAL A 24 5.24 9.72 -10.99
CA VAL A 24 5.12 8.36 -11.51
C VAL A 24 4.95 8.29 -13.03
N SER A 25 4.88 9.43 -13.72
CA SER A 25 4.86 9.47 -15.18
C SER A 25 6.20 9.00 -15.76
N GLY A 26 6.14 8.22 -16.83
CA GLY A 26 7.33 7.76 -17.57
C GLY A 26 7.18 6.33 -18.08
N SER A 27 8.23 5.81 -18.68
CA SER A 27 8.29 4.45 -19.21
C SER A 27 8.33 3.41 -18.09
N LEU A 28 7.91 2.20 -18.40
CA LEU A 28 8.02 1.06 -17.48
C LEU A 28 9.51 0.84 -17.13
N PRO A 29 9.84 0.74 -15.83
CA PRO A 29 11.22 0.50 -15.42
C PRO A 29 11.74 -0.86 -15.92
N ALA A 30 12.94 -0.87 -16.49
CA ALA A 30 13.56 -2.12 -17.00
C ALA A 30 13.80 -3.19 -15.91
N ALA A 31 13.83 -2.78 -14.65
CA ALA A 31 14.01 -3.69 -13.51
C ALA A 31 12.74 -4.49 -13.14
N VAL A 32 11.59 -4.20 -13.79
CA VAL A 32 10.31 -4.84 -13.47
C VAL A 32 9.85 -5.68 -14.64
N GLU A 33 9.57 -6.94 -14.36
CA GLU A 33 9.01 -7.93 -15.31
C GLU A 33 7.57 -8.25 -14.90
N VAL A 34 6.64 -8.14 -15.83
CA VAL A 34 5.26 -8.59 -15.67
C VAL A 34 5.18 -10.07 -16.04
N VAL A 35 4.58 -10.85 -15.17
CA VAL A 35 4.46 -12.32 -15.32
C VAL A 35 2.99 -12.68 -15.47
N ASP A 36 2.65 -13.30 -16.59
CA ASP A 36 1.32 -13.84 -16.78
C ASP A 36 1.10 -15.05 -15.86
N THR A 37 -0.11 -15.20 -15.33
CA THR A 37 -0.49 -16.30 -14.47
C THR A 37 -1.63 -17.12 -15.08
N GLY A 38 -1.77 -18.36 -14.65
CA GLY A 38 -2.88 -19.22 -15.10
C GLY A 38 -4.26 -18.74 -14.65
N ALA A 39 -4.35 -17.84 -13.67
CA ALA A 39 -5.59 -17.25 -13.17
C ALA A 39 -6.03 -16.00 -13.95
N GLY A 40 -5.28 -15.56 -14.96
CA GLY A 40 -5.60 -14.39 -15.78
C GLY A 40 -5.30 -13.03 -15.12
N ALA A 41 -4.93 -13.02 -13.84
CA ALA A 41 -4.45 -11.83 -13.13
C ALA A 41 -2.92 -11.82 -13.15
N PRO A 42 -2.25 -10.76 -13.65
CA PRO A 42 -0.79 -10.75 -13.74
C PRO A 42 -0.11 -10.75 -12.38
N SER A 43 1.11 -11.30 -12.35
CA SER A 43 2.07 -11.14 -11.27
C SER A 43 3.20 -10.20 -11.68
N MET A 44 4.09 -9.88 -10.76
CA MET A 44 5.21 -8.99 -11.00
C MET A 44 6.47 -9.55 -10.37
N ARG A 45 7.59 -9.43 -11.09
CA ARG A 45 8.93 -9.72 -10.58
C ARG A 45 9.79 -8.48 -10.66
N ILE A 46 10.59 -8.23 -9.62
CA ILE A 46 11.56 -7.14 -9.56
C ILE A 46 12.90 -7.67 -9.07
N ASN A 47 13.99 -7.11 -9.57
CA ASN A 47 15.31 -7.41 -9.03
C ASN A 47 15.62 -6.52 -7.82
N ASP A 48 16.14 -7.12 -6.74
CA ASP A 48 16.69 -6.38 -5.61
C ASP A 48 18.00 -5.66 -5.99
N ALA A 49 18.57 -4.92 -5.05
CA ALA A 49 19.82 -4.20 -5.25
C ALA A 49 21.02 -5.12 -5.59
N GLY A 50 20.93 -6.39 -5.25
CA GLY A 50 21.91 -7.43 -5.57
C GLY A 50 21.63 -8.15 -6.89
N GLY A 51 20.60 -7.74 -7.65
CA GLY A 51 20.19 -8.37 -8.91
C GLY A 51 19.39 -9.67 -8.73
N ARG A 52 19.00 -10.03 -7.49
CA ARG A 52 18.20 -11.22 -7.23
C ARG A 52 16.72 -10.93 -7.58
N PRO A 53 16.07 -11.81 -8.35
CA PRO A 53 14.66 -11.65 -8.68
C PRO A 53 13.76 -11.94 -7.47
N TRP A 54 12.83 -11.04 -7.20
CA TRP A 54 11.76 -11.17 -6.20
C TRP A 54 10.42 -11.15 -6.89
N THR A 55 9.59 -12.14 -6.61
CA THR A 55 8.19 -12.19 -7.08
C THR A 55 7.32 -11.51 -6.04
N LEU A 56 6.56 -10.51 -6.46
CA LEU A 56 5.72 -9.69 -5.57
C LEU A 56 4.32 -10.26 -5.35
N HIS A 57 3.85 -11.11 -6.26
CA HIS A 57 2.55 -11.78 -6.13
C HIS A 57 2.68 -13.23 -6.59
N SER A 58 1.75 -14.07 -6.16
CA SER A 58 1.67 -15.46 -6.61
C SER A 58 1.73 -15.53 -8.14
N THR A 59 2.53 -16.46 -8.67
CA THR A 59 2.58 -16.76 -10.11
C THR A 59 1.48 -17.72 -10.54
N VAL A 60 0.68 -18.23 -9.59
CA VAL A 60 -0.44 -19.13 -9.84
C VAL A 60 -1.76 -18.37 -9.76
N ASP A 61 -2.03 -17.73 -8.63
CA ASP A 61 -3.29 -17.01 -8.37
C ASP A 61 -3.05 -15.82 -7.42
N PRO A 62 -2.75 -14.64 -7.97
CA PRO A 62 -2.53 -13.41 -7.17
C PRO A 62 -3.78 -12.95 -6.42
N LEU A 63 -4.97 -13.17 -6.97
CA LEU A 63 -6.22 -12.73 -6.33
C LEU A 63 -6.51 -13.56 -5.09
N ARG A 64 -6.33 -14.88 -5.17
CA ARG A 64 -6.48 -15.77 -4.03
C ARG A 64 -5.44 -15.51 -2.95
N GLU A 65 -4.21 -15.18 -3.33
CA GLU A 65 -3.16 -14.75 -2.38
C GLU A 65 -3.60 -13.48 -1.65
N ALA A 66 -4.04 -12.46 -2.36
CA ALA A 66 -4.51 -11.19 -1.79
C ALA A 66 -5.70 -11.38 -0.85
N ALA A 67 -6.68 -12.19 -1.26
CA ALA A 67 -7.85 -12.52 -0.42
C ALA A 67 -7.44 -13.20 0.89
N ARG A 68 -6.50 -14.16 0.84
CA ARG A 68 -5.96 -14.82 2.04
C ARG A 68 -5.19 -13.87 2.93
N LEU A 69 -4.37 -12.98 2.35
CA LEU A 69 -3.63 -11.98 3.10
C LEU A 69 -4.59 -11.10 3.90
N VAL A 70 -5.59 -10.51 3.23
CA VAL A 70 -6.57 -9.65 3.89
C VAL A 70 -7.37 -10.44 4.92
N GLN A 71 -7.86 -11.63 4.60
CA GLN A 71 -8.62 -12.45 5.53
C GLN A 71 -7.83 -12.79 6.81
N SER A 72 -6.52 -13.05 6.69
CA SER A 72 -5.68 -13.44 7.83
C SER A 72 -5.26 -12.27 8.71
N GLN A 73 -5.23 -11.05 8.16
CA GLN A 73 -4.72 -9.85 8.85
C GLN A 73 -5.83 -8.86 9.23
N TYR A 74 -7.01 -8.98 8.63
CA TYR A 74 -8.11 -8.05 8.89
C TYR A 74 -8.54 -8.13 10.36
N GLN A 75 -8.65 -6.95 10.97
CA GLN A 75 -9.12 -6.79 12.33
C GLN A 75 -10.57 -6.29 12.30
N GLU A 76 -11.46 -7.02 12.93
CA GLU A 76 -12.87 -6.63 13.00
C GLU A 76 -13.02 -5.29 13.75
N GLY A 77 -13.82 -4.39 13.18
CA GLY A 77 -13.95 -3.03 13.70
C GLY A 77 -12.88 -2.04 13.23
N ALA A 78 -11.90 -2.50 12.43
CA ALA A 78 -10.95 -1.58 11.80
C ALA A 78 -11.67 -0.59 10.88
N ASN A 79 -11.34 0.69 11.01
CA ASN A 79 -11.85 1.78 10.19
C ASN A 79 -10.73 2.55 9.46
N ALA A 80 -9.49 2.24 9.75
CA ALA A 80 -8.33 2.74 9.02
C ALA A 80 -7.24 1.67 8.89
N CYS A 81 -6.46 1.75 7.80
CA CYS A 81 -5.39 0.82 7.54
C CYS A 81 -4.16 1.50 6.95
N LEU A 82 -2.99 1.17 7.48
CA LEU A 82 -1.69 1.42 6.85
C LEU A 82 -1.32 0.20 6.02
N VAL A 83 -1.25 0.33 4.71
CA VAL A 83 -0.85 -0.75 3.80
C VAL A 83 0.64 -0.61 3.50
N TYR A 84 1.42 -1.59 3.90
CA TYR A 84 2.87 -1.63 3.65
C TYR A 84 3.18 -2.43 2.39
N GLY A 85 3.49 -1.71 1.31
CA GLY A 85 3.72 -2.24 -0.03
C GLY A 85 2.45 -2.33 -0.85
N PHE A 86 2.50 -1.75 -2.06
CA PHE A 86 1.37 -1.74 -2.99
C PHE A 86 1.38 -2.94 -3.95
N GLY A 87 2.57 -3.30 -4.45
CA GLY A 87 2.68 -4.30 -5.49
C GLY A 87 1.79 -3.95 -6.68
N LEU A 88 0.88 -4.88 -7.06
CA LEU A 88 -0.16 -4.64 -8.06
C LEU A 88 -1.51 -4.22 -7.46
N GLY A 89 -1.61 -4.00 -6.14
CA GLY A 89 -2.79 -3.44 -5.48
C GLY A 89 -3.96 -4.40 -5.25
N TYR A 90 -3.81 -5.71 -5.50
CA TYR A 90 -4.90 -6.68 -5.29
C TYR A 90 -5.43 -6.71 -3.86
N HIS A 91 -4.52 -6.68 -2.89
CA HIS A 91 -4.88 -6.67 -1.47
C HIS A 91 -5.50 -5.35 -1.01
N VAL A 92 -5.23 -4.25 -1.72
CA VAL A 92 -5.90 -2.96 -1.46
C VAL A 92 -7.36 -3.03 -1.88
N ASP A 93 -7.67 -3.61 -3.05
CA ASP A 93 -9.06 -3.81 -3.48
C ASP A 93 -9.84 -4.65 -2.45
N MET A 94 -9.29 -5.81 -2.06
CA MET A 94 -9.92 -6.71 -1.09
C MET A 94 -10.09 -6.07 0.29
N LEU A 95 -9.11 -5.24 0.71
CA LEU A 95 -9.17 -4.51 1.97
C LEU A 95 -10.30 -3.47 1.96
N LEU A 96 -10.45 -2.71 0.88
CA LEU A 96 -11.49 -1.70 0.74
C LEU A 96 -12.89 -2.29 0.78
N GLU A 97 -13.08 -3.49 0.23
CA GLU A 97 -14.34 -4.23 0.35
C GLU A 97 -14.67 -4.55 1.82
N LYS A 98 -13.66 -4.89 2.62
CA LYS A 98 -13.80 -5.20 4.05
C LYS A 98 -14.04 -3.96 4.92
N LEU A 99 -13.28 -2.89 4.66
CA LEU A 99 -13.39 -1.63 5.41
C LEU A 99 -14.68 -0.87 5.09
N GLY A 100 -15.27 -1.13 3.91
CA GLY A 100 -16.44 -0.41 3.45
C GLY A 100 -16.15 1.05 3.02
N PRO A 101 -17.21 1.83 2.75
CA PRO A 101 -17.07 3.16 2.14
C PRO A 101 -16.46 4.22 3.07
N SER A 102 -16.57 4.04 4.38
CA SER A 102 -16.05 4.98 5.38
C SER A 102 -14.63 4.64 5.87
N GLY A 103 -14.10 3.48 5.48
CA GLY A 103 -12.75 3.08 5.87
C GLY A 103 -11.69 3.91 5.17
N THR A 104 -10.64 4.29 5.91
CA THR A 104 -9.52 5.11 5.41
C THR A 104 -8.28 4.25 5.19
N VAL A 105 -7.59 4.47 4.08
CA VAL A 105 -6.38 3.69 3.75
C VAL A 105 -5.22 4.62 3.41
N LEU A 106 -4.06 4.42 4.04
CA LEU A 106 -2.80 4.98 3.60
C LEU A 106 -1.96 3.87 2.96
N VAL A 107 -1.73 3.98 1.66
CA VAL A 107 -0.85 3.09 0.91
C VAL A 107 0.57 3.65 0.92
N ILE A 108 1.52 2.85 1.40
CA ILE A 108 2.94 3.21 1.51
C ILE A 108 3.74 2.29 0.58
N GLU A 109 4.26 2.85 -0.53
CA GLU A 109 5.09 2.14 -1.50
C GLU A 109 6.39 2.88 -1.74
N PRO A 110 7.52 2.42 -1.16
CA PRO A 110 8.81 3.11 -1.31
C PRO A 110 9.38 3.02 -2.73
N GLN A 111 8.96 2.02 -3.52
CA GLN A 111 9.52 1.76 -4.85
C GLN A 111 8.64 2.35 -5.96
N ILE A 112 9.00 3.54 -6.46
CA ILE A 112 8.31 4.17 -7.61
C ILE A 112 8.20 3.21 -8.80
N ALA A 113 9.21 2.36 -9.02
CA ALA A 113 9.23 1.38 -10.10
C ALA A 113 8.07 0.38 -10.01
N ILE A 114 7.77 -0.11 -8.80
CA ILE A 114 6.65 -1.02 -8.53
C ILE A 114 5.32 -0.33 -8.83
N PHE A 115 5.14 0.89 -8.32
CA PHE A 115 3.91 1.65 -8.52
C PHE A 115 3.68 1.98 -10.01
N ARG A 116 4.72 2.39 -10.75
CA ARG A 116 4.63 2.60 -12.21
C ARG A 116 4.23 1.33 -12.97
N ALA A 117 4.80 0.20 -12.59
CA ALA A 117 4.44 -1.07 -13.20
C ALA A 117 2.97 -1.43 -12.95
N ALA A 118 2.46 -1.21 -11.74
CA ALA A 118 1.05 -1.40 -11.42
C ALA A 118 0.14 -0.56 -12.31
N LEU A 119 0.47 0.73 -12.50
CA LEU A 119 -0.28 1.65 -13.39
C LEU A 119 -0.30 1.17 -14.85
N ALA A 120 0.75 0.50 -15.32
CA ALA A 120 0.84 0.01 -16.69
C ALA A 120 0.09 -1.31 -16.92
N VAL A 121 -0.12 -2.09 -15.85
CA VAL A 121 -0.58 -3.48 -15.92
C VAL A 121 -2.05 -3.64 -15.56
N ARG A 122 -2.53 -2.83 -14.61
CA ARG A 122 -3.90 -2.92 -14.09
C ARG A 122 -4.66 -1.61 -14.25
N ASP A 123 -5.96 -1.70 -14.49
CA ASP A 123 -6.87 -0.57 -14.31
C ASP A 123 -7.08 -0.33 -12.80
N LEU A 124 -6.45 0.71 -12.31
CA LEU A 124 -6.48 1.16 -10.90
C LEU A 124 -7.21 2.49 -10.74
N SER A 125 -7.82 3.01 -11.82
CA SER A 125 -8.47 4.32 -11.84
C SER A 125 -9.52 4.48 -10.75
N HIS A 126 -10.22 3.39 -10.41
CA HIS A 126 -11.22 3.35 -9.34
C HIS A 126 -10.64 3.61 -7.93
N LEU A 127 -9.35 3.33 -7.72
CA LEU A 127 -8.67 3.63 -6.46
C LEU A 127 -8.32 5.12 -6.38
N PHE A 128 -7.91 5.72 -7.50
CA PHE A 128 -7.41 7.10 -7.53
C PHE A 128 -8.50 8.16 -7.41
N VAL A 129 -9.75 7.82 -7.69
CA VAL A 129 -10.89 8.73 -7.54
C VAL A 129 -11.48 8.74 -6.12
N ARG A 130 -11.02 7.86 -5.24
CA ARG A 130 -11.55 7.73 -3.87
C ARG A 130 -10.95 8.76 -2.93
N ASP A 131 -11.80 9.37 -2.10
CA ASP A 131 -11.41 10.40 -1.12
C ASP A 131 -10.76 9.83 0.14
N ASN A 132 -10.97 8.54 0.38
CA ASN A 132 -10.53 7.84 1.58
C ASN A 132 -9.25 7.02 1.38
N ILE A 133 -8.53 7.22 0.25
CA ILE A 133 -7.22 6.61 0.02
C ILE A 133 -6.17 7.71 -0.08
N TYR A 134 -5.14 7.57 0.74
CA TYR A 134 -3.95 8.42 0.77
C TYR A 134 -2.75 7.64 0.24
N TRP A 135 -1.81 8.35 -0.38
CA TRP A 135 -0.70 7.75 -1.11
C TRP A 135 0.63 8.33 -0.65
N SER A 136 1.50 7.48 -0.11
CA SER A 136 2.90 7.76 0.13
C SER A 136 3.72 6.89 -0.80
N VAL A 137 4.19 7.45 -1.92
CA VAL A 137 4.88 6.69 -2.98
C VAL A 137 6.23 7.32 -3.27
N GLY A 138 7.30 6.52 -3.14
CA GLY A 138 8.67 6.97 -3.38
C GLY A 138 9.20 7.98 -2.36
N GLU A 139 8.51 8.14 -1.25
CA GLU A 139 8.92 8.99 -0.14
C GLU A 139 9.94 8.29 0.76
N SER A 140 10.76 9.06 1.48
CA SER A 140 11.58 8.51 2.56
C SER A 140 10.71 8.12 3.76
N ALA A 141 11.19 7.23 4.61
CA ALA A 141 10.45 6.83 5.82
C ALA A 141 10.11 8.03 6.72
N GLU A 142 10.96 9.05 6.75
CA GLU A 142 10.79 10.29 7.52
C GLU A 142 9.66 11.19 7.00
N GLN A 143 9.29 11.06 5.73
CA GLN A 143 8.19 11.84 5.12
C GLN A 143 6.82 11.20 5.36
N VAL A 144 6.76 9.87 5.53
CA VAL A 144 5.50 9.12 5.72
C VAL A 144 4.64 9.65 6.87
N PRO A 145 5.19 10.08 8.04
CA PRO A 145 4.38 10.61 9.14
C PRO A 145 3.55 11.85 8.81
N ALA A 146 3.89 12.60 7.77
CA ALA A 146 3.08 13.73 7.33
C ALA A 146 1.65 13.32 6.94
N HIS A 147 1.47 12.08 6.48
CA HIS A 147 0.16 11.53 6.13
C HIS A 147 -0.63 11.00 7.35
N PHE A 148 0.03 10.72 8.47
CA PHE A 148 -0.64 10.10 9.63
C PHE A 148 -1.77 10.97 10.19
N GLY A 149 -1.62 12.30 10.17
CA GLY A 149 -2.64 13.23 10.62
C GLY A 149 -3.95 13.11 9.85
N GLU A 150 -3.92 12.77 8.57
CA GLU A 150 -5.11 12.56 7.75
C GLU A 150 -5.80 11.22 8.09
N VAL A 151 -5.01 10.14 8.20
CA VAL A 151 -5.52 8.80 8.51
C VAL A 151 -6.08 8.75 9.93
N PHE A 152 -5.34 9.23 10.92
CA PHE A 152 -5.72 9.14 12.33
C PHE A 152 -6.73 10.20 12.77
N ARG A 153 -6.97 11.26 11.98
CA ARG A 153 -8.02 12.25 12.27
C ARG A 153 -9.41 11.70 12.00
N VAL A 154 -9.55 10.86 10.96
CA VAL A 154 -10.82 10.24 10.57
C VAL A 154 -11.11 9.00 11.40
N ALA A 155 -10.07 8.27 11.78
CA ALA A 155 -10.18 7.04 12.55
C ALA A 155 -10.09 7.31 14.06
N SER A 156 -10.98 6.71 14.86
CA SER A 156 -10.65 6.50 16.27
C SER A 156 -9.40 5.62 16.32
N LEU A 157 -8.44 5.91 17.21
CA LEU A 157 -7.19 5.13 17.33
C LEU A 157 -7.43 3.63 17.62
N GLU A 158 -8.63 3.26 18.04
CA GLU A 158 -9.06 1.88 18.27
C GLU A 158 -9.23 1.05 17.01
N GLY A 159 -9.47 1.70 15.86
CA GLY A 159 -9.76 1.03 14.60
C GLY A 159 -8.63 1.07 13.57
N VAL A 160 -7.38 1.37 13.98
CA VAL A 160 -6.25 1.41 13.04
C VAL A 160 -5.55 0.07 12.98
N MET A 161 -5.42 -0.49 11.78
CA MET A 161 -4.66 -1.71 11.53
C MET A 161 -3.51 -1.48 10.56
N ILE A 162 -2.57 -2.43 10.52
CA ILE A 162 -1.50 -2.49 9.52
C ILE A 162 -1.71 -3.73 8.67
N LEU A 163 -1.61 -3.57 7.35
CA LEU A 163 -1.65 -4.68 6.38
C LEU A 163 -0.29 -4.78 5.69
N PRO A 164 0.62 -5.65 6.15
CA PRO A 164 1.93 -5.82 5.55
C PRO A 164 1.85 -6.75 4.34
N HIS A 165 2.26 -6.28 3.18
CA HIS A 165 2.47 -7.12 2.02
C HIS A 165 3.82 -7.82 2.16
N SER A 166 3.81 -9.11 2.52
CA SER A 166 5.03 -9.87 2.88
C SER A 166 6.17 -9.81 1.86
N PRO A 167 5.93 -9.86 0.53
CA PRO A 167 7.00 -9.68 -0.45
C PRO A 167 7.64 -8.28 -0.40
N SER A 168 6.84 -7.22 -0.23
CA SER A 168 7.35 -5.84 -0.10
C SER A 168 8.12 -5.66 1.21
N MET A 169 7.66 -6.27 2.31
CA MET A 169 8.38 -6.27 3.60
C MET A 169 9.77 -6.91 3.47
N ARG A 170 9.90 -7.98 2.70
CA ARG A 170 11.21 -8.62 2.46
C ARG A 170 12.12 -7.80 1.56
N LEU A 171 11.55 -7.07 0.60
CA LEU A 171 12.29 -6.22 -0.32
C LEU A 171 12.78 -4.93 0.33
N CYS A 172 11.96 -4.32 1.19
CA CYS A 172 12.19 -2.99 1.79
C CYS A 172 12.04 -3.01 3.32
N GLY A 173 12.51 -4.08 3.99
CA GLY A 173 12.31 -4.29 5.43
C GLY A 173 12.78 -3.14 6.30
N ASP A 174 13.99 -2.64 6.07
CA ASP A 174 14.56 -1.52 6.85
C ASP A 174 13.72 -0.24 6.74
N PHE A 175 13.18 0.03 5.55
CA PHE A 175 12.27 1.16 5.33
C PHE A 175 11.00 1.00 6.18
N PHE A 176 10.32 -0.15 6.11
CA PHE A 176 9.07 -0.37 6.85
C PHE A 176 9.30 -0.43 8.37
N ASN A 177 10.40 -1.02 8.84
CA ASN A 177 10.79 -0.97 10.25
C ASN A 177 10.97 0.49 10.72
N ARG A 178 11.56 1.33 9.89
CA ARG A 178 11.72 2.75 10.20
C ARG A 178 10.36 3.48 10.23
N VAL A 179 9.46 3.18 9.31
CA VAL A 179 8.08 3.70 9.32
C VAL A 179 7.35 3.30 10.61
N ASP A 180 7.48 2.05 11.04
CA ASP A 180 6.90 1.57 12.29
C ASP A 180 7.39 2.37 13.51
N ASP A 181 8.70 2.59 13.60
CA ASP A 181 9.30 3.39 14.68
C ASP A 181 8.76 4.83 14.70
N LEU A 182 8.62 5.43 13.52
CA LEU A 182 8.09 6.78 13.38
C LEU A 182 6.59 6.85 13.70
N CYS A 183 5.82 5.84 13.29
CA CYS A 183 4.41 5.71 13.62
C CYS A 183 4.21 5.62 15.14
N ARG A 184 4.99 4.79 15.83
CA ARG A 184 4.97 4.69 17.30
C ARG A 184 5.26 6.03 17.97
N LYS A 185 6.33 6.73 17.54
CA LYS A 185 6.71 8.04 18.07
C LYS A 185 5.61 9.06 17.86
N TRP A 186 4.99 9.06 16.67
CA TRP A 186 3.88 9.95 16.36
C TRP A 186 2.67 9.66 17.27
N ILE A 187 2.27 8.40 17.44
CA ILE A 187 1.17 8.01 18.33
C ILE A 187 1.45 8.44 19.77
N ILE A 188 2.67 8.25 20.27
CA ILE A 188 3.06 8.68 21.62
C ILE A 188 2.98 10.20 21.76
N ALA A 189 3.48 10.93 20.78
CA ALA A 189 3.51 12.41 20.80
C ALA A 189 2.10 13.01 20.74
N VAL A 190 1.22 12.46 19.92
CA VAL A 190 -0.16 12.94 19.75
C VAL A 190 -1.10 12.32 20.81
N GLY A 191 -0.82 11.08 21.19
CA GLY A 191 -1.65 10.25 22.09
C GLY A 191 -1.38 10.45 23.58
N GLY A 192 -0.55 11.40 23.98
CA GLY A 192 -0.30 11.68 25.41
C GLY A 192 -1.58 11.94 26.24
N ASN A 193 -2.71 12.23 25.57
CA ASN A 193 -4.05 12.32 26.15
C ASN A 193 -4.97 11.10 25.80
N PHE A 194 -4.50 10.10 25.01
CA PHE A 194 -5.32 8.99 24.50
C PHE A 194 -4.78 7.59 24.87
N LEU A 195 -3.88 7.51 25.85
CA LEU A 195 -3.15 6.27 26.22
C LEU A 195 -4.01 5.10 26.71
N THR A 196 -5.31 5.25 26.85
CA THR A 196 -6.19 4.19 27.38
C THR A 196 -6.57 3.13 26.31
N ASN A 197 -6.46 3.42 25.02
CA ASN A 197 -7.02 2.57 23.95
C ASN A 197 -6.02 1.98 22.95
N VAL A 198 -4.72 2.08 23.19
CA VAL A 198 -3.66 1.63 22.25
C VAL A 198 -3.39 0.12 22.32
N ALA A 199 -4.25 -0.69 22.94
CA ALA A 199 -4.03 -2.14 23.11
C ALA A 199 -3.94 -2.89 21.77
N ALA A 200 -4.72 -2.51 20.75
CA ALA A 200 -4.74 -3.16 19.45
C ALA A 200 -3.43 -2.92 18.63
N VAL A 201 -2.86 -1.71 18.72
CA VAL A 201 -1.57 -1.38 18.10
C VAL A 201 -0.42 -2.09 18.81
N ARG A 202 -0.54 -2.33 20.13
CA ARG A 202 0.46 -3.08 20.92
C ARG A 202 0.66 -4.52 20.45
N THR A 203 -0.38 -5.19 20.00
CA THR A 203 -0.30 -6.62 19.64
C THR A 203 0.55 -6.86 18.40
N TYR A 204 0.55 -5.93 17.43
CA TYR A 204 1.37 -6.06 16.22
C TYR A 204 2.86 -5.83 16.49
N PHE A 205 3.18 -4.98 17.45
CA PHE A 205 4.54 -4.57 17.77
C PHE A 205 5.21 -5.43 18.87
N SER A 206 4.55 -6.45 19.37
CA SER A 206 5.05 -7.29 20.48
C SER A 206 5.50 -8.70 20.06
N ASN A 207 5.49 -9.03 18.78
CA ASN A 207 6.04 -10.24 18.19
C ASN A 207 7.20 -9.82 17.23
#